data_7815d8c0381e410966698185b107d21e
#
_entry.id   7815d8c0381e410966698185b107d21e
#
_cell.length_a   1.000
_cell.length_b   1.000
_cell.length_c   1.000
_cell.angle_alpha   90.00
_cell.angle_beta   90.00
_cell.angle_gamma   90.00
#
_symmetry.space_group_name_H-M   'P 1'
#
loop_
_entity.id
_entity.type
_entity.pdbx_description
1 polymer ?
#
loop_
_entity_poly.entity_id
_entity_poly.type
_entity_poly.pdbx_seq_one_letter_code
_entity_poly.pdbx_strand_id
1 'polypeptide(L)'
;MSKSIYVIISRRMSVTEGGIRFPETYEGGRPKLGGLMDPRQGVIDRASRCQTCAGNMTECPGHFGHLDLAKPVFHPGFLVKTIKVLRCVCFYCSKLLVNPTNPKIKEIIMKSKGQPRKRMAHVYDLCKGKYLEPYKEQDETIS
;
A
#
# COMPACT_ATOMS: atom_id res chain seq x y z
N MET A 1 -1.35 6.70 5.25
CA MET A 1 -2.37 5.82 5.86
C MET A 1 -2.79 4.65 4.98
N SER A 2 -2.95 4.77 3.66
CA SER A 2 -3.44 3.67 2.80
C SER A 2 -2.50 2.46 2.67
N LYS A 3 -1.19 2.64 2.71
CA LYS A 3 -0.21 1.52 2.65
C LYS A 3 -0.30 0.60 3.87
N SER A 4 -0.44 1.17 5.07
CA SER A 4 -0.57 0.41 6.32
C SER A 4 -1.84 -0.45 6.34
N ILE A 5 -2.96 0.11 5.88
CA ILE A 5 -4.25 -0.61 5.81
C ILE A 5 -4.17 -1.78 4.84
N TYR A 6 -3.56 -1.60 3.66
CA TYR A 6 -3.45 -2.67 2.66
C TYR A 6 -2.58 -3.84 3.15
N VAL A 7 -1.47 -3.56 3.80
CA VAL A 7 -0.61 -4.59 4.41
C VAL A 7 -1.34 -5.33 5.53
N ILE A 8 -2.07 -4.61 6.39
CA ILE A 8 -2.86 -5.22 7.47
C ILE A 8 -3.97 -6.11 6.91
N ILE A 9 -4.70 -5.66 5.88
CA ILE A 9 -5.76 -6.46 5.23
C ILE A 9 -5.14 -7.70 4.58
N SER A 10 -4.04 -7.58 3.84
CA SER A 10 -3.37 -8.70 3.20
C SER A 10 -2.93 -9.76 4.20
N ARG A 11 -2.36 -9.36 5.34
CA ARG A 11 -1.98 -10.28 6.41
C ARG A 11 -3.19 -10.94 7.08
N ARG A 12 -4.28 -10.20 7.29
CA ARG A 12 -5.52 -10.75 7.90
C ARG A 12 -6.23 -11.73 6.98
N MET A 13 -6.16 -11.54 5.67
CA MET A 13 -6.75 -12.44 4.68
C MET A 13 -5.85 -13.65 4.38
N SER A 14 -4.59 -13.61 4.79
CA SER A 14 -3.63 -14.67 4.51
C SER A 14 -3.89 -15.91 5.36
N VAL A 15 -3.94 -17.06 4.71
CA VAL A 15 -4.03 -18.38 5.36
C VAL A 15 -2.65 -18.94 5.74
N THR A 16 -1.57 -18.31 5.28
CA THR A 16 -0.20 -18.73 5.58
C THR A 16 0.28 -18.03 6.84
N GLU A 17 0.17 -18.67 8.01
CA GLU A 17 0.78 -18.17 9.22
C GLU A 17 2.31 -18.05 9.06
N GLY A 18 2.84 -16.88 9.40
CA GLY A 18 4.25 -16.55 9.23
C GLY A 18 4.68 -16.24 7.79
N GLY A 19 3.76 -16.27 6.82
CA GLY A 19 4.02 -15.94 5.42
C GLY A 19 4.81 -16.99 4.65
N ILE A 20 5.01 -16.72 3.36
CA ILE A 20 5.88 -17.50 2.49
C ILE A 20 7.33 -17.06 2.73
N ARG A 21 8.20 -17.99 3.12
CA ARG A 21 9.59 -17.72 3.52
C ARG A 21 10.62 -18.42 2.66
N PHE A 22 10.22 -19.54 2.03
CA PHE A 22 11.14 -20.40 1.30
C PHE A 22 10.88 -20.34 -0.20
N PRO A 23 11.93 -20.24 -1.03
CA PRO A 23 11.79 -20.30 -2.48
C PRO A 23 11.51 -21.71 -2.99
N GLU A 24 11.78 -22.74 -2.18
CA GLU A 24 11.55 -24.13 -2.56
C GLU A 24 10.05 -24.41 -2.66
N THR A 25 9.68 -25.19 -3.66
CA THR A 25 8.31 -25.60 -3.90
C THR A 25 7.97 -26.92 -3.20
N TYR A 26 8.91 -27.87 -3.20
CA TYR A 26 8.76 -29.21 -2.66
C TYR A 26 9.89 -29.56 -1.69
N GLU A 27 9.57 -30.40 -0.73
CA GLU A 27 10.52 -31.00 0.19
C GLU A 27 10.09 -32.48 0.41
N GLY A 28 11.01 -33.42 0.15
CA GLY A 28 10.70 -34.85 0.27
C GLY A 28 9.51 -35.33 -0.60
N GLY A 29 9.33 -34.76 -1.79
CA GLY A 29 8.24 -35.12 -2.71
C GLY A 29 6.87 -34.55 -2.32
N ARG A 30 6.79 -33.71 -1.29
CA ARG A 30 5.55 -33.03 -0.85
C ARG A 30 5.70 -31.50 -0.94
N PRO A 31 4.60 -30.75 -1.17
CA PRO A 31 4.64 -29.29 -1.14
C PRO A 31 5.14 -28.79 0.21
N LYS A 32 6.15 -27.89 0.17
CA LYS A 32 6.78 -27.37 1.39
C LYS A 32 5.88 -26.33 2.05
N LEU A 33 5.61 -26.47 3.34
CA LEU A 33 4.93 -25.45 4.14
C LEU A 33 5.81 -24.19 4.23
N GLY A 34 5.21 -23.03 3.97
CA GLY A 34 5.94 -21.76 3.88
C GLY A 34 6.76 -21.59 2.61
N GLY A 35 6.68 -22.52 1.67
CA GLY A 35 7.25 -22.44 0.33
C GLY A 35 6.28 -21.82 -0.70
N LEU A 36 6.75 -21.66 -1.94
CA LEU A 36 5.95 -21.06 -3.02
C LEU A 36 4.71 -21.87 -3.39
N MET A 37 4.71 -23.17 -3.10
CA MET A 37 3.62 -24.11 -3.36
C MET A 37 2.94 -24.56 -2.06
N ASP A 38 2.82 -23.67 -1.10
CA ASP A 38 2.23 -23.96 0.20
C ASP A 38 0.80 -24.56 0.05
N PRO A 39 0.54 -25.77 0.58
CA PRO A 39 -0.73 -26.46 0.37
C PRO A 39 -1.92 -25.78 1.06
N ARG A 40 -1.69 -24.78 1.90
CA ARG A 40 -2.74 -23.92 2.47
C ARG A 40 -3.31 -22.93 1.45
N GLN A 41 -2.55 -22.56 0.43
CA GLN A 41 -2.99 -21.62 -0.62
C GLN A 41 -3.88 -22.29 -1.67
N GLY A 42 -3.87 -23.59 -1.79
CA GLY A 42 -4.63 -24.35 -2.75
C GLY A 42 -3.94 -25.65 -3.15
N VAL A 43 -4.53 -26.34 -4.12
CA VAL A 43 -4.00 -27.61 -4.63
C VAL A 43 -3.75 -27.51 -6.12
N ILE A 44 -2.68 -28.16 -6.55
CA ILE A 44 -2.24 -28.23 -7.94
C ILE A 44 -2.44 -29.64 -8.49
N ASP A 45 -2.36 -30.63 -7.63
CA ASP A 45 -2.48 -32.06 -7.99
C ASP A 45 -3.91 -32.57 -7.77
N ARG A 46 -4.38 -33.45 -8.64
CA ARG A 46 -5.71 -34.07 -8.53
C ARG A 46 -5.85 -34.98 -7.30
N ALA A 47 -4.74 -35.55 -6.83
CA ALA A 47 -4.72 -36.46 -5.69
C ALA A 47 -4.68 -35.74 -4.33
N SER A 48 -4.29 -34.46 -4.31
CA SER A 48 -4.12 -33.69 -3.08
C SER A 48 -5.40 -32.91 -2.72
N ARG A 49 -5.52 -32.53 -1.46
CA ARG A 49 -6.58 -31.67 -0.94
C ARG A 49 -6.02 -30.42 -0.30
N CYS A 50 -6.73 -29.31 -0.43
CA CYS A 50 -6.34 -28.06 0.18
C CYS A 50 -6.39 -28.15 1.70
N GLN A 51 -5.33 -27.73 2.38
CA GLN A 51 -5.28 -27.76 3.86
C GLN A 51 -6.19 -26.72 4.52
N THR A 52 -6.66 -25.71 3.77
CA THR A 52 -7.53 -24.65 4.31
C THR A 52 -9.00 -25.01 4.19
N CYS A 53 -9.45 -25.51 3.02
CA CYS A 53 -10.86 -25.79 2.74
C CYS A 53 -11.15 -27.29 2.49
N ALA A 54 -10.14 -28.15 2.51
CA ALA A 54 -10.22 -29.58 2.19
C ALA A 54 -10.77 -29.91 0.78
N GLY A 55 -11.01 -28.89 -0.06
CA GLY A 55 -11.48 -29.03 -1.43
C GLY A 55 -10.42 -29.62 -2.35
N ASN A 56 -10.87 -30.21 -3.43
CA ASN A 56 -10.02 -30.70 -4.51
C ASN A 56 -9.64 -29.56 -5.48
N MET A 57 -8.90 -29.87 -6.54
CA MET A 57 -8.43 -28.89 -7.51
C MET A 57 -9.56 -28.10 -8.20
N THR A 58 -10.75 -28.65 -8.33
CA THR A 58 -11.92 -28.02 -8.97
C THR A 58 -12.79 -27.25 -7.98
N GLU A 59 -12.80 -27.66 -6.73
CA GLU A 59 -13.62 -27.07 -5.67
C GLU A 59 -12.92 -25.91 -4.92
N CYS A 60 -11.59 -26.00 -4.79
CA CYS A 60 -10.81 -25.00 -4.08
C CYS A 60 -10.63 -23.73 -4.94
N PRO A 61 -11.15 -22.57 -4.51
CA PRO A 61 -11.01 -21.30 -5.26
C PRO A 61 -9.59 -20.70 -5.13
N GLY A 62 -8.72 -21.30 -4.33
CA GLY A 62 -7.46 -20.71 -3.91
C GLY A 62 -7.62 -19.77 -2.72
N HIS A 63 -6.57 -19.64 -1.93
CA HIS A 63 -6.55 -18.82 -0.72
C HIS A 63 -5.35 -17.87 -0.75
N PHE A 64 -5.53 -16.68 -0.18
CA PHE A 64 -4.47 -15.67 -0.14
C PHE A 64 -3.36 -16.08 0.82
N GLY A 65 -2.12 -15.95 0.34
CA GLY A 65 -0.93 -15.95 1.16
C GLY A 65 -0.31 -14.57 1.23
N HIS A 66 0.67 -14.37 2.08
CA HIS A 66 1.50 -13.17 2.12
C HIS A 66 2.97 -13.52 2.12
N LEU A 67 3.78 -12.60 1.65
CA LEU A 67 5.23 -12.67 1.68
C LEU A 67 5.75 -11.34 2.20
N ASP A 68 6.52 -11.39 3.28
CA ASP A 68 7.20 -10.21 3.81
C ASP A 68 8.50 -9.99 3.03
N LEU A 69 8.59 -8.83 2.40
CA LEU A 69 9.79 -8.44 1.65
C LEU A 69 10.91 -8.04 2.61
N ALA A 70 12.15 -8.44 2.31
CA ALA A 70 13.34 -8.09 3.10
C ALA A 70 13.54 -6.57 3.20
N LYS A 71 13.19 -5.83 2.15
CA LYS A 71 13.21 -4.35 2.13
C LYS A 71 11.88 -3.81 1.63
N PRO A 72 11.42 -2.66 2.17
CA PRO A 72 10.22 -2.02 1.66
C PRO A 72 10.41 -1.58 0.21
N VAL A 73 9.40 -1.84 -0.62
CA VAL A 73 9.37 -1.39 -2.02
C VAL A 73 8.09 -0.58 -2.28
N PHE A 74 8.15 0.30 -3.29
CA PHE A 74 6.95 0.99 -3.73
C PHE A 74 6.01 0.02 -4.45
N HIS A 75 4.74 0.06 -4.06
CA HIS A 75 3.72 -0.75 -4.74
C HIS A 75 3.46 -0.19 -6.14
N PRO A 76 3.64 -0.97 -7.22
CA PRO A 76 3.53 -0.46 -8.59
C PRO A 76 2.16 0.16 -8.89
N GLY A 77 1.06 -0.43 -8.40
CA GLY A 77 -0.30 0.09 -8.59
C GLY A 77 -0.57 1.43 -7.86
N PHE A 78 0.26 1.83 -6.90
CA PHE A 78 0.12 3.08 -6.15
C PHE A 78 1.26 4.06 -6.39
N LEU A 79 2.25 3.72 -7.22
CA LEU A 79 3.43 4.54 -7.47
C LEU A 79 3.06 5.96 -7.92
N VAL A 80 2.19 6.08 -8.92
CA VAL A 80 1.74 7.38 -9.45
C VAL A 80 1.08 8.23 -8.36
N LYS A 81 0.25 7.63 -7.52
CA LYS A 81 -0.41 8.34 -6.40
C LYS A 81 0.61 8.75 -5.33
N THR A 82 1.58 7.89 -5.05
CA THR A 82 2.67 8.17 -4.11
C THR A 82 3.48 9.37 -4.59
N ILE A 83 3.86 9.42 -5.86
CA ILE A 83 4.59 10.55 -6.46
C ILE A 83 3.77 11.84 -6.35
N LYS A 84 2.45 11.80 -6.65
CA LYS A 84 1.59 12.98 -6.51
C LYS A 84 1.55 13.51 -5.08
N VAL A 85 1.50 12.64 -4.07
CA VAL A 85 1.54 13.04 -2.66
C VAL A 85 2.89 13.64 -2.31
N LEU A 86 3.99 12.99 -2.71
CA LEU A 86 5.35 13.49 -2.44
C LEU A 86 5.61 14.87 -3.07
N ARG A 87 5.03 15.14 -4.25
CA ARG A 87 5.12 16.45 -4.91
C ARG A 87 4.29 17.55 -4.23
N CYS A 88 3.45 17.23 -3.27
CA CYS A 88 2.71 18.22 -2.48
C CYS A 88 3.38 18.55 -1.16
N VAL A 89 4.46 17.85 -0.79
CA VAL A 89 5.10 17.93 0.52
C VAL A 89 6.55 18.41 0.35
N CYS A 90 6.99 19.31 1.20
CA CYS A 90 8.37 19.76 1.24
C CYS A 90 9.30 18.62 1.64
N PHE A 91 10.42 18.46 0.94
CA PHE A 91 11.42 17.45 1.24
C PHE A 91 12.10 17.68 2.60
N TYR A 92 12.36 18.92 2.96
CA TYR A 92 13.10 19.27 4.17
C TYR A 92 12.25 19.23 5.44
N CYS A 93 11.07 19.86 5.43
CA CYS A 93 10.25 20.00 6.64
C CYS A 93 9.01 19.11 6.67
N SER A 94 8.76 18.32 5.62
CA SER A 94 7.59 17.43 5.49
C SER A 94 6.22 18.12 5.61
N LYS A 95 6.19 19.46 5.55
CA LYS A 95 4.96 20.25 5.54
C LYS A 95 4.39 20.34 4.11
N LEU A 96 3.10 20.65 4.00
CA LEU A 96 2.45 20.90 2.72
C LEU A 96 3.06 22.15 2.07
N LEU A 97 3.37 22.10 0.77
CA LEU A 97 3.96 23.22 0.01
C LEU A 97 3.06 24.47 -0.09
N VAL A 98 1.78 24.31 0.20
CA VAL A 98 0.82 25.42 0.28
C VAL A 98 0.34 25.55 1.71
N ASN A 99 0.38 26.79 2.25
CA ASN A 99 0.00 27.05 3.63
C ASN A 99 -1.46 26.59 3.88
N PRO A 100 -1.72 25.79 4.92
CA PRO A 100 -3.06 25.31 5.27
C PRO A 100 -4.06 26.44 5.57
N THR A 101 -3.58 27.62 5.97
CA THR A 101 -4.41 28.79 6.23
C THR A 101 -4.90 29.47 4.96
N ASN A 102 -4.34 29.14 3.80
CA ASN A 102 -4.74 29.73 2.51
C ASN A 102 -6.24 29.48 2.27
N PRO A 103 -7.02 30.54 1.94
CA PRO A 103 -8.46 30.45 1.74
C PRO A 103 -8.83 29.45 0.65
N LYS A 104 -8.03 29.33 -0.41
CA LYS A 104 -8.25 28.36 -1.49
C LYS A 104 -8.16 26.90 -0.98
N ILE A 105 -7.25 26.62 -0.06
CA ILE A 105 -7.13 25.27 0.56
C ILE A 105 -8.35 24.96 1.42
N LYS A 106 -8.79 25.93 2.24
CA LYS A 106 -9.99 25.77 3.08
C LYS A 106 -11.23 25.51 2.20
N GLU A 107 -11.38 26.26 1.13
CA GLU A 107 -12.47 26.09 0.16
C GLU A 107 -12.44 24.68 -0.49
N ILE A 108 -11.27 24.22 -0.93
CA ILE A 108 -11.09 22.87 -1.50
C ILE A 108 -11.46 21.80 -0.49
N ILE A 109 -11.04 21.93 0.76
CA ILE A 109 -11.36 20.95 1.81
C ILE A 109 -12.87 20.89 2.04
N MET A 110 -13.55 22.04 2.09
CA MET A 110 -14.99 22.11 2.27
C MET A 110 -15.75 21.53 1.07
N LYS A 111 -15.41 21.95 -0.16
CA LYS A 111 -16.09 21.49 -1.39
C LYS A 111 -15.82 20.00 -1.70
N SER A 112 -14.70 19.44 -1.24
CA SER A 112 -14.32 18.04 -1.47
C SER A 112 -14.55 17.12 -0.27
N LYS A 113 -15.41 17.51 0.67
CA LYS A 113 -15.80 16.66 1.81
C LYS A 113 -16.38 15.34 1.29
N GLY A 114 -15.86 14.22 1.77
CA GLY A 114 -16.24 12.88 1.29
C GLY A 114 -15.64 12.46 -0.08
N GLN A 115 -14.92 13.34 -0.77
CA GLN A 115 -14.34 13.07 -2.10
C GLN A 115 -12.81 13.17 -2.12
N PRO A 116 -12.08 12.23 -1.52
CA PRO A 116 -10.62 12.32 -1.34
C PRO A 116 -9.84 12.37 -2.67
N ARG A 117 -10.37 11.75 -3.73
CA ARG A 117 -9.74 11.79 -5.06
C ARG A 117 -9.76 13.19 -5.66
N LYS A 118 -10.88 13.89 -5.60
CA LYS A 118 -11.03 15.28 -6.08
C LYS A 118 -10.17 16.23 -5.24
N ARG A 119 -10.22 16.08 -3.89
CA ARG A 119 -9.38 16.86 -3.00
C ARG A 119 -7.91 16.76 -3.36
N MET A 120 -7.40 15.52 -3.56
CA MET A 120 -6.00 15.31 -3.92
C MET A 120 -5.63 15.98 -5.26
N ALA A 121 -6.51 15.93 -6.26
CA ALA A 121 -6.28 16.58 -7.55
C ALA A 121 -6.14 18.11 -7.40
N HIS A 122 -7.08 18.75 -6.73
CA HIS A 122 -7.06 20.20 -6.52
C HIS A 122 -5.85 20.67 -5.67
N VAL A 123 -5.51 19.92 -4.61
CA VAL A 123 -4.33 20.24 -3.80
C VAL A 123 -3.06 20.08 -4.63
N TYR A 124 -2.96 19.02 -5.43
CA TYR A 124 -1.82 18.81 -6.32
C TYR A 124 -1.66 19.97 -7.33
N ASP A 125 -2.74 20.45 -7.94
CA ASP A 125 -2.72 21.56 -8.87
C ASP A 125 -2.24 22.86 -8.20
N LEU A 126 -2.61 23.11 -6.96
CA LEU A 126 -2.12 24.24 -6.17
C LEU A 126 -0.64 24.15 -5.79
N CYS A 127 -0.14 22.93 -5.58
CA CYS A 127 1.27 22.68 -5.25
C CYS A 127 2.18 22.61 -6.48
N LYS A 128 1.59 22.47 -7.68
CA LYS A 128 2.33 22.34 -8.94
C LYS A 128 3.25 23.56 -9.17
N GLY A 129 4.53 23.29 -9.38
CA GLY A 129 5.56 24.33 -9.57
C GLY A 129 6.20 24.88 -8.29
N LYS A 130 5.65 24.59 -7.12
CA LYS A 130 6.19 25.11 -5.84
C LYS A 130 7.23 24.22 -5.17
N TYR A 131 7.41 23.00 -5.63
CA TYR A 131 8.36 22.03 -5.05
C TYR A 131 9.84 22.39 -5.27
N LEU A 132 10.14 23.38 -6.11
CA LEU A 132 11.50 23.88 -6.38
C LEU A 132 11.89 25.07 -5.50
N GLU A 133 10.95 25.75 -4.86
CA GLU A 133 11.25 26.85 -3.94
C GLU A 133 11.39 26.30 -2.52
N PRO A 134 12.57 26.42 -1.86
CA PRO A 134 12.66 26.12 -0.45
C PRO A 134 11.71 27.06 0.30
N TYR A 135 10.93 26.48 1.21
CA TYR A 135 10.03 27.23 2.09
C TYR A 135 10.84 28.26 2.87
N LYS A 136 10.75 29.53 2.49
CA LYS A 136 11.25 30.62 3.31
C LYS A 136 10.33 30.72 4.52
N GLU A 137 10.82 30.37 5.69
CA GLU A 137 10.17 30.73 6.94
C GLU A 137 10.02 32.24 6.93
N GLN A 138 8.80 32.73 6.82
CA GLN A 138 8.51 34.10 7.19
C GLN A 138 8.66 34.10 8.71
N ASP A 139 9.78 34.62 9.17
CA ASP A 139 9.93 35.01 10.55
C ASP A 139 8.75 35.91 10.92
N GLU A 140 7.84 35.36 11.71
CA GLU A 140 6.90 36.19 12.47
C GLU A 140 7.76 36.97 13.46
N THR A 141 8.19 38.14 13.03
CA THR A 141 8.69 39.18 13.94
C THR A 141 7.54 39.50 14.88
N ILE A 142 7.64 38.91 16.07
CA ILE A 142 6.88 39.31 17.24
C ILE A 142 7.33 40.71 17.61
N SER A 143 6.49 41.67 17.36
CA SER A 143 6.58 43.03 17.96
C SER A 143 5.63 43.08 19.14
#